data_dbc99655a7b060b45af15eef20bde928
#
_entry.id   dbc99655a7b060b45af15eef20bde928
#
_cell.length_a   1.000
_cell.length_b   1.000
_cell.length_c   1.000
_cell.angle_alpha   90.00
_cell.angle_beta   90.00
_cell.angle_gamma   90.00
#
_symmetry.space_group_name_H-M   'P 1'
#
loop_
_entity.id
_entity.type
_entity.pdbx_description
1 polymer ?
#
loop_
_entity_poly.entity_id
_entity_poly.type
_entity_poly.pdbx_seq_one_letter_code
_entity_poly.pdbx_strand_id
1 'polypeptide(L)'
;PRDLVVLGGERKPDEMTREAWEKRRDELQDRVSPKGREEAARALREQAAMCFKLLSRGQVPDGASVTVTREPLVRKVRVGEALQVAILPEGSHGADTTIVDLVISHGHGEASQRWSLKDLLDDFLLSNPHPAAGGAAWCFLDIGNENPAFLTLRDEAVGDRNELHAWKPANGGLPSVLVNRGEEPVKVWSTLPERTFFCHPSERGAVAITWLSPVTGEVSIDLTIADGHPTTPGAGVGWRLEHFEDPGMAALYGALGRAMVPDVKAKEELAAHMAVEPKIQYAYAVMAGKPGNARIPKRGNHEDLGDEVPRNYLAVLGGGSLGDGHTSGRRALAERIVGRSSALAARVMVNRIWSWHFGRGLVTTPNDFGNHGAAPTQPELLDYLAGYFIDHGWSVKALHRLILGSEAYRRAAGETDGSYEGFSRRRMTAEELRDTLLVASGELVRSPGREHPFPPEAKWNFTQHAPFAAEYETLHRSVYVMRKRNRSSRFFALFNGADPNASTAVREVSTVPTQALYFMNDPFFHRCAEKFAERVLRAGADPGSQLDFACRELFARPVRDEEVVAFREFAEVLRSTIKGDQKVVEQELWKAYARVLLGSNELLHID
;
A
#
# COMPACT_ATOMS: atom_id res chain seq x y z
N PRO A 1 9.72 0.41 4.24
CA PRO A 1 9.68 0.93 2.86
C PRO A 1 10.81 1.94 2.57
N ARG A 2 11.97 1.89 3.28
CA ARG A 2 13.07 2.87 3.09
C ARG A 2 14.09 2.48 2.02
N ASP A 3 13.94 1.32 1.39
CA ASP A 3 14.99 0.75 0.52
C ASP A 3 14.48 0.36 -0.88
N LEU A 4 13.54 1.13 -1.41
CA LEU A 4 13.13 1.00 -2.81
C LEU A 4 14.21 1.60 -3.72
N VAL A 5 14.77 0.78 -4.59
CA VAL A 5 15.75 1.22 -5.60
C VAL A 5 15.04 2.07 -6.64
N VAL A 6 15.39 3.35 -6.72
CA VAL A 6 14.92 4.25 -7.78
C VAL A 6 15.63 3.85 -9.07
N LEU A 7 14.91 3.28 -10.02
CA LEU A 7 15.42 3.08 -11.38
C LEU A 7 15.49 4.44 -12.07
N GLY A 8 16.71 4.96 -12.30
CA GLY A 8 16.95 6.27 -12.85
C GLY A 8 16.33 6.47 -14.24
N GLY A 9 15.34 7.36 -14.35
CA GLY A 9 14.99 8.04 -15.57
C GLY A 9 15.79 9.35 -15.68
N GLU A 10 15.98 9.89 -16.87
CA GLU A 10 16.59 11.21 -17.06
C GLU A 10 15.81 12.26 -16.26
N ARG A 11 16.50 12.96 -15.35
CA ARG A 11 15.91 14.01 -14.51
C ARG A 11 15.62 15.25 -15.36
N LYS A 12 14.40 15.74 -15.29
CA LYS A 12 14.11 17.14 -15.66
C LYS A 12 14.66 18.06 -14.57
N PRO A 13 15.28 19.21 -14.94
CA PRO A 13 15.98 20.09 -14.00
C PRO A 13 15.12 20.63 -12.84
N ASP A 14 13.80 20.61 -12.95
CA ASP A 14 12.86 21.22 -12.00
C ASP A 14 12.09 20.20 -11.14
N GLU A 15 12.40 18.92 -11.22
CA GLU A 15 11.72 17.90 -10.39
C GLU A 15 12.41 17.78 -9.02
N MET A 16 11.64 18.02 -7.95
CA MET A 16 12.05 17.77 -6.57
C MET A 16 12.46 16.30 -6.43
N THR A 17 13.62 16.03 -5.84
CA THR A 17 14.05 14.66 -5.56
C THR A 17 13.12 14.02 -4.54
N ARG A 18 12.95 12.69 -4.60
CA ARG A 18 12.15 11.96 -3.59
C ARG A 18 12.64 12.25 -2.17
N GLU A 19 13.92 12.24 -1.97
CA GLU A 19 14.54 12.53 -0.68
C GLU A 19 14.20 13.93 -0.16
N ALA A 20 14.25 14.94 -1.03
CA ALA A 20 13.84 16.30 -0.71
C ALA A 20 12.33 16.40 -0.46
N TRP A 21 11.52 15.65 -1.22
CA TRP A 21 10.07 15.58 -1.03
C TRP A 21 9.72 14.89 0.29
N GLU A 22 10.33 13.75 0.61
CA GLU A 22 10.13 13.03 1.87
C GLU A 22 10.55 13.87 3.07
N LYS A 23 11.70 14.52 2.99
CA LYS A 23 12.16 15.43 4.04
C LYS A 23 11.17 16.55 4.29
N ARG A 24 10.66 17.17 3.23
CA ARG A 24 9.65 18.24 3.35
C ARG A 24 8.33 17.72 3.88
N ARG A 25 7.89 16.54 3.44
CA ARG A 25 6.70 15.87 3.99
C ARG A 25 6.85 15.64 5.49
N ASP A 26 7.97 15.09 5.93
CA ASP A 26 8.22 14.77 7.33
C ASP A 26 8.28 16.06 8.18
N GLU A 27 8.89 17.14 7.67
CA GLU A 27 8.87 18.46 8.30
C GLU A 27 7.44 19.01 8.45
N LEU A 28 6.61 18.86 7.43
CA LEU A 28 5.22 19.30 7.46
C LEU A 28 4.37 18.41 8.37
N GLN A 29 4.58 17.09 8.35
CA GLN A 29 3.92 16.15 9.26
C GLN A 29 4.26 16.43 10.72
N ASP A 30 5.52 16.74 11.03
CA ASP A 30 5.94 17.14 12.39
C ASP A 30 5.26 18.44 12.85
N ARG A 31 4.93 19.36 11.93
CA ARG A 31 4.16 20.57 12.23
C ARG A 31 2.66 20.30 12.42
N VAL A 32 2.09 19.36 11.68
CA VAL A 32 0.65 19.00 11.75
C VAL A 32 0.34 18.06 12.91
N SER A 33 1.25 17.17 13.25
CA SER A 33 1.12 16.20 14.35
C SER A 33 2.46 16.11 15.10
N PRO A 34 2.78 17.10 15.92
CA PRO A 34 4.11 17.24 16.48
C PRO A 34 4.46 16.06 17.40
N LYS A 35 5.67 15.51 17.23
CA LYS A 35 6.33 14.66 18.25
C LYS A 35 6.33 15.33 19.62
N GLY A 36 6.38 16.66 19.65
CA GLY A 36 6.20 17.49 20.86
C GLY A 36 4.90 17.27 21.62
N ARG A 37 3.82 16.73 20.98
CA ARG A 37 2.59 16.40 21.71
C ARG A 37 2.80 15.27 22.72
N GLU A 38 3.41 14.16 22.30
CA GLU A 38 3.68 13.03 23.18
C GLU A 38 4.71 13.40 24.26
N GLU A 39 5.72 14.19 23.90
CA GLU A 39 6.75 14.66 24.84
C GLU A 39 6.15 15.63 25.86
N ALA A 40 5.31 16.58 25.43
CA ALA A 40 4.63 17.52 26.34
C ALA A 40 3.63 16.79 27.25
N ALA A 41 2.86 15.85 26.73
CA ALA A 41 1.92 15.06 27.54
C ALA A 41 2.65 14.17 28.56
N ARG A 42 3.76 13.55 28.17
CA ARG A 42 4.62 12.76 29.07
C ARG A 42 5.22 13.64 30.17
N ALA A 43 5.77 14.81 29.80
CA ALA A 43 6.35 15.74 30.76
C ALA A 43 5.30 16.22 31.78
N LEU A 44 4.08 16.54 31.31
CA LEU A 44 2.97 16.92 32.20
C LEU A 44 2.62 15.76 33.15
N ARG A 45 2.49 14.54 32.66
CA ARG A 45 2.18 13.36 33.49
C ARG A 45 3.25 13.10 34.55
N GLU A 46 4.52 13.10 34.14
CA GLU A 46 5.65 12.84 35.04
C GLU A 46 5.73 13.90 36.16
N GLN A 47 5.57 15.18 35.81
CA GLN A 47 5.60 16.25 36.79
C GLN A 47 4.37 16.21 37.69
N ALA A 48 3.18 15.96 37.12
CA ALA A 48 1.94 15.81 37.90
C ALA A 48 2.06 14.69 38.94
N ALA A 49 2.67 13.54 38.58
CA ALA A 49 2.89 12.44 39.51
C ALA A 49 3.84 12.79 40.66
N MET A 50 4.80 13.68 40.42
CA MET A 50 5.77 14.09 41.44
C MET A 50 5.22 15.12 42.44
N CYS A 51 4.28 15.97 42.01
CA CYS A 51 3.74 17.05 42.81
C CYS A 51 2.27 16.85 43.21
N PHE A 52 1.74 15.68 42.98
CA PHE A 52 0.34 15.30 43.21
C PHE A 52 -0.03 15.25 44.69
N LYS A 53 -1.15 15.86 45.04
CA LYS A 53 -1.76 15.76 46.35
C LYS A 53 -3.28 15.61 46.24
N LEU A 54 -3.80 14.49 46.70
CA LEU A 54 -5.23 14.25 46.78
C LEU A 54 -5.83 15.11 47.93
N LEU A 55 -6.76 15.97 47.59
CA LEU A 55 -7.45 16.83 48.57
C LEU A 55 -8.72 16.15 49.09
N SER A 56 -9.51 15.58 48.20
CA SER A 56 -10.73 14.86 48.51
C SER A 56 -11.10 13.88 47.39
N ARG A 57 -11.87 12.84 47.71
CA ARG A 57 -12.43 11.88 46.75
C ARG A 57 -13.73 11.30 47.28
N GLY A 58 -14.54 10.81 46.38
CA GLY A 58 -15.81 10.13 46.72
C GLY A 58 -16.53 9.60 45.51
N GLN A 59 -17.78 9.22 45.75
CA GLN A 59 -18.72 8.77 44.72
C GLN A 59 -20.01 9.60 44.83
N VAL A 60 -20.66 9.81 43.71
CA VAL A 60 -22.02 10.35 43.63
C VAL A 60 -22.91 9.19 43.20
N PRO A 61 -23.79 8.70 44.10
CA PRO A 61 -24.79 7.70 43.72
C PRO A 61 -25.78 8.24 42.71
N ASP A 62 -26.45 7.36 41.98
CA ASP A 62 -27.52 7.74 41.06
C ASP A 62 -28.58 8.62 41.72
N GLY A 63 -29.00 9.64 41.03
CA GLY A 63 -30.01 10.61 41.50
C GLY A 63 -29.58 11.49 42.67
N ALA A 64 -28.32 11.44 43.08
CA ALA A 64 -27.79 12.17 44.22
C ALA A 64 -27.04 13.45 43.80
N SER A 65 -26.95 14.39 44.75
CA SER A 65 -26.07 15.53 44.70
C SER A 65 -25.18 15.51 45.94
N VAL A 66 -23.88 15.68 45.76
CA VAL A 66 -22.91 15.70 46.86
C VAL A 66 -22.23 17.08 46.85
N THR A 67 -22.46 17.86 47.89
CA THR A 67 -21.63 19.02 48.17
C THR A 67 -20.33 18.54 48.79
N VAL A 68 -19.25 18.58 48.00
CA VAL A 68 -17.93 18.09 48.42
C VAL A 68 -17.34 18.93 49.54
N THR A 69 -17.61 20.20 49.50
CA THR A 69 -17.09 21.19 50.47
C THR A 69 -18.26 21.78 51.28
N ARG A 70 -18.70 21.09 52.36
CA ARG A 70 -19.75 21.62 53.28
C ARG A 70 -19.37 22.93 53.95
N GLU A 71 -18.08 23.12 54.18
CA GLU A 71 -17.40 24.39 54.45
C GLU A 71 -16.34 24.58 53.36
N PRO A 72 -16.11 25.84 52.88
CA PRO A 72 -15.14 26.09 51.83
C PRO A 72 -13.76 25.48 52.18
N LEU A 73 -13.24 24.64 51.29
CA LEU A 73 -11.94 24.02 51.50
C LEU A 73 -10.83 25.05 51.22
N VAL A 74 -10.15 25.51 52.26
CA VAL A 74 -9.08 26.48 52.14
C VAL A 74 -7.74 25.80 51.79
N ARG A 75 -7.07 26.31 50.75
CA ARG A 75 -5.75 25.81 50.29
C ARG A 75 -4.81 26.97 50.00
N LYS A 76 -3.53 26.79 50.35
CA LYS A 76 -2.46 27.67 49.87
C LYS A 76 -2.06 27.22 48.50
N VAL A 77 -2.05 28.16 47.56
CA VAL A 77 -1.60 27.94 46.17
C VAL A 77 -0.52 28.97 45.81
N ARG A 78 0.25 28.68 44.81
CA ARG A 78 1.19 29.62 44.17
C ARG A 78 0.80 29.82 42.70
N VAL A 79 1.21 30.95 42.14
CA VAL A 79 1.03 31.20 40.71
C VAL A 79 1.60 30.05 39.92
N GLY A 80 0.84 29.50 38.98
CA GLY A 80 1.23 28.39 38.10
C GLY A 80 0.90 26.99 38.62
N GLU A 81 0.53 26.83 39.91
CA GLU A 81 0.01 25.55 40.41
C GLU A 81 -1.38 25.24 39.86
N ALA A 82 -1.75 23.96 39.91
CA ALA A 82 -3.02 23.51 39.32
C ALA A 82 -3.95 22.84 40.38
N LEU A 83 -5.23 23.20 40.37
CA LEU A 83 -6.30 22.48 41.05
C LEU A 83 -7.16 21.76 40.02
N GLN A 84 -7.42 20.47 40.22
CA GLN A 84 -8.11 19.61 39.24
C GLN A 84 -9.29 18.88 39.90
N VAL A 85 -10.43 18.90 39.23
CA VAL A 85 -11.56 17.99 39.49
C VAL A 85 -11.55 16.93 38.41
N ALA A 86 -11.40 15.67 38.78
CA ALA A 86 -11.47 14.51 37.90
C ALA A 86 -12.77 13.75 38.14
N ILE A 87 -13.51 13.45 37.09
CA ILE A 87 -14.71 12.62 37.09
C ILE A 87 -14.37 11.28 36.46
N LEU A 88 -14.62 10.21 37.21
CA LEU A 88 -14.25 8.84 36.88
C LEU A 88 -15.48 7.99 36.58
N PRO A 89 -15.44 7.07 35.59
CA PRO A 89 -16.53 6.14 35.37
C PRO A 89 -16.59 5.11 36.53
N GLU A 90 -17.78 4.72 36.94
CA GLU A 90 -18.03 3.61 37.86
C GLU A 90 -18.90 2.58 37.14
N GLY A 91 -18.29 1.49 36.68
CA GLY A 91 -18.97 0.40 35.96
C GLY A 91 -19.37 0.74 34.52
N SER A 92 -20.63 1.07 34.25
CA SER A 92 -21.11 1.41 32.88
C SER A 92 -21.20 2.93 32.72
N HIS A 93 -20.61 3.46 31.65
CA HIS A 93 -20.57 4.91 31.35
C HIS A 93 -21.86 5.47 30.71
N GLY A 94 -22.86 4.62 30.45
CA GLY A 94 -24.04 4.99 29.64
C GLY A 94 -24.96 6.04 30.26
N ALA A 95 -24.81 6.34 31.54
CA ALA A 95 -25.61 7.31 32.27
C ALA A 95 -24.79 8.28 33.17
N ASP A 96 -23.49 8.40 32.88
CA ASP A 96 -22.52 9.09 33.75
C ASP A 96 -22.39 10.60 33.49
N THR A 97 -23.42 11.25 32.92
CA THR A 97 -23.44 12.71 32.78
C THR A 97 -23.50 13.36 34.17
N THR A 98 -22.46 14.08 34.52
CA THR A 98 -22.24 14.59 35.87
C THR A 98 -22.24 16.11 35.85
N ILE A 99 -23.07 16.74 36.67
CA ILE A 99 -23.07 18.17 36.91
C ILE A 99 -21.89 18.52 37.80
N VAL A 100 -21.11 19.52 37.40
CA VAL A 100 -19.97 20.02 38.17
C VAL A 100 -20.12 21.53 38.37
N ASP A 101 -20.25 21.98 39.62
CA ASP A 101 -20.24 23.38 40.00
C ASP A 101 -19.01 23.64 40.87
N LEU A 102 -18.05 24.39 40.31
CA LEU A 102 -16.77 24.69 40.96
C LEU A 102 -16.57 26.21 41.01
N VAL A 103 -16.35 26.70 42.20
CA VAL A 103 -16.00 28.10 42.46
C VAL A 103 -14.70 28.14 43.26
N ILE A 104 -13.76 28.97 42.82
CA ILE A 104 -12.52 29.24 43.54
C ILE A 104 -12.48 30.73 43.86
N SER A 105 -12.18 31.08 45.12
CA SER A 105 -12.15 32.47 45.57
C SER A 105 -10.85 32.78 46.30
N HIS A 106 -10.32 33.98 46.11
CA HIS A 106 -9.09 34.47 46.77
C HIS A 106 -9.34 35.84 47.39
N GLY A 107 -8.91 36.02 48.62
CA GLY A 107 -9.07 37.29 49.36
C GLY A 107 -10.45 37.45 50.02
N HIS A 108 -10.66 38.59 50.72
CA HIS A 108 -11.87 38.90 51.43
C HIS A 108 -12.36 40.32 51.08
N GLY A 109 -13.67 40.54 51.11
CA GLY A 109 -14.30 41.84 50.85
C GLY A 109 -14.24 42.29 49.39
N GLU A 110 -14.19 43.61 49.15
CA GLU A 110 -14.22 44.19 47.80
C GLU A 110 -12.98 43.83 46.91
N ALA A 111 -11.89 43.34 47.51
CA ALA A 111 -10.70 42.92 46.82
C ALA A 111 -10.70 41.41 46.50
N SER A 112 -11.82 40.69 46.70
CA SER A 112 -11.87 39.25 46.43
C SER A 112 -11.91 38.96 44.93
N GLN A 113 -11.05 38.04 44.48
CA GLN A 113 -11.11 37.47 43.14
C GLN A 113 -11.88 36.17 43.20
N ARG A 114 -12.73 35.94 42.19
CA ARG A 114 -13.55 34.74 42.09
C ARG A 114 -13.49 34.17 40.68
N TRP A 115 -13.37 32.85 40.54
CA TRP A 115 -13.38 32.11 39.31
C TRP A 115 -14.43 31.00 39.42
N SER A 116 -15.41 31.02 38.54
CA SER A 116 -16.47 30.02 38.51
C SER A 116 -16.54 29.37 37.14
N LEU A 117 -16.88 28.08 37.08
CA LEU A 117 -17.16 27.42 35.81
C LEU A 117 -18.33 28.09 35.09
N LYS A 118 -19.28 28.63 35.82
CA LYS A 118 -20.44 29.34 35.23
C LYS A 118 -20.06 30.63 34.50
N ASP A 119 -18.90 31.21 34.82
CA ASP A 119 -18.41 32.40 34.13
C ASP A 119 -17.98 32.09 32.68
N LEU A 120 -17.81 30.81 32.34
CA LEU A 120 -17.38 30.35 31.00
C LEU A 120 -18.54 30.02 30.07
N LEU A 121 -19.78 29.99 30.53
CA LEU A 121 -20.91 29.42 29.76
C LEU A 121 -21.13 30.11 28.41
N ASP A 122 -20.93 31.43 28.34
CA ASP A 122 -21.26 32.22 27.15
C ASP A 122 -20.15 32.13 26.08
N ASP A 123 -18.90 31.96 26.48
CA ASP A 123 -17.73 31.86 25.59
C ASP A 123 -16.98 30.52 25.71
N PHE A 124 -17.63 29.48 26.24
CA PHE A 124 -17.09 28.17 26.55
C PHE A 124 -16.22 27.56 25.45
N LEU A 125 -16.60 27.75 24.20
CA LEU A 125 -15.85 27.26 23.05
C LEU A 125 -14.75 28.21 22.53
N LEU A 126 -14.41 29.29 23.26
CA LEU A 126 -13.41 30.26 22.84
C LEU A 126 -12.04 29.56 22.59
N SER A 127 -11.56 28.81 23.56
CA SER A 127 -10.31 28.04 23.47
C SER A 127 -10.22 26.99 24.58
N ASN A 128 -9.34 26.03 24.43
CA ASN A 128 -8.92 25.08 25.47
C ASN A 128 -7.39 24.94 25.43
N PRO A 129 -6.64 25.52 26.39
CA PRO A 129 -7.04 26.18 27.63
C PRO A 129 -7.91 27.41 27.41
N HIS A 130 -8.94 27.57 28.27
CA HIS A 130 -9.82 28.74 28.29
C HIS A 130 -9.27 29.83 29.23
N PRO A 131 -9.02 31.04 28.75
CA PRO A 131 -8.56 32.14 29.62
C PRO A 131 -9.65 32.56 30.59
N ALA A 132 -9.25 32.94 31.81
CA ALA A 132 -10.12 33.45 32.83
C ALA A 132 -9.56 34.75 33.47
N ALA A 133 -10.38 35.42 34.26
CA ALA A 133 -10.02 36.69 34.88
C ALA A 133 -8.70 36.60 35.68
N GLY A 134 -7.96 37.70 35.70
CA GLY A 134 -6.72 37.83 36.49
C GLY A 134 -5.56 36.96 36.00
N GLY A 135 -5.63 36.39 34.78
CA GLY A 135 -4.58 35.52 34.20
C GLY A 135 -4.71 34.03 34.57
N ALA A 136 -5.86 33.63 35.19
CA ALA A 136 -6.19 32.23 35.36
C ALA A 136 -6.48 31.55 34.03
N ALA A 137 -6.42 30.23 33.99
CA ALA A 137 -6.89 29.45 32.86
C ALA A 137 -7.62 28.18 33.32
N TRP A 138 -8.64 27.79 32.56
CA TRP A 138 -9.33 26.52 32.72
C TRP A 138 -8.91 25.55 31.60
N CYS A 139 -8.62 24.32 31.97
CA CYS A 139 -8.21 23.26 31.02
C CYS A 139 -9.20 22.09 31.09
N PHE A 140 -9.66 21.60 29.95
CA PHE A 140 -10.56 20.47 29.82
C PHE A 140 -9.79 19.29 29.17
N LEU A 141 -9.67 18.17 29.88
CA LEU A 141 -8.75 17.10 29.53
C LEU A 141 -9.41 15.73 29.56
N ASP A 142 -8.98 14.88 28.63
CA ASP A 142 -9.04 13.43 28.76
C ASP A 142 -7.82 12.98 29.57
N ILE A 143 -8.05 12.36 30.72
CA ILE A 143 -7.02 11.81 31.60
C ILE A 143 -7.16 10.29 31.78
N GLY A 144 -7.96 9.65 30.94
CA GLY A 144 -8.21 8.21 30.98
C GLY A 144 -7.15 7.36 30.30
N ASN A 145 -6.30 7.95 29.48
CA ASN A 145 -5.19 7.31 28.78
C ASN A 145 -3.88 7.43 29.57
N GLU A 146 -2.84 6.71 29.11
CA GLU A 146 -1.49 6.82 29.73
C GLU A 146 -0.99 8.27 29.84
N ASN A 147 -1.31 9.11 28.86
CA ASN A 147 -0.93 10.51 28.82
C ASN A 147 -2.15 11.43 28.77
N PRO A 148 -2.20 12.53 29.55
CA PRO A 148 -3.28 13.50 29.50
C PRO A 148 -3.32 14.19 28.14
N ALA A 149 -4.53 14.45 27.64
CA ALA A 149 -4.77 15.13 26.38
C ALA A 149 -5.86 16.20 26.52
N PHE A 150 -5.68 17.36 25.86
CA PHE A 150 -6.76 18.34 25.77
C PHE A 150 -7.91 17.82 24.91
N LEU A 151 -9.14 18.14 25.28
CA LEU A 151 -10.30 18.01 24.43
C LEU A 151 -10.23 19.10 23.35
N THR A 152 -10.16 18.73 22.08
CA THR A 152 -9.82 19.67 20.99
C THR A 152 -10.93 19.90 19.98
N LEU A 153 -11.92 18.99 19.91
CA LEU A 153 -13.04 19.12 19.00
C LEU A 153 -14.13 20.00 19.66
N ARG A 154 -14.50 21.07 18.98
CA ARG A 154 -15.64 21.92 19.34
C ARG A 154 -16.90 21.32 18.75
N ASP A 155 -17.92 21.15 19.59
CA ASP A 155 -19.27 20.76 19.19
C ASP A 155 -20.24 21.85 19.60
N GLU A 156 -20.76 22.59 18.63
CA GLU A 156 -21.59 23.80 18.81
C GLU A 156 -23.07 23.46 18.91
N ALA A 157 -23.47 22.19 18.74
CA ALA A 157 -24.87 21.78 18.75
C ALA A 157 -25.01 20.30 19.15
N VAL A 158 -24.71 19.98 20.40
CA VAL A 158 -24.78 18.60 20.89
C VAL A 158 -26.22 18.06 20.81
N GLY A 159 -26.42 16.96 20.07
CA GLY A 159 -27.76 16.40 19.88
C GLY A 159 -28.71 17.33 19.12
N ASP A 160 -28.19 18.10 18.17
CA ASP A 160 -28.92 19.11 17.39
C ASP A 160 -29.55 20.24 18.24
N ARG A 161 -28.92 20.54 19.38
CA ARG A 161 -29.34 21.60 20.32
C ARG A 161 -28.29 22.71 20.40
N ASN A 162 -28.59 23.88 19.89
CA ASN A 162 -27.68 25.02 19.82
C ASN A 162 -27.34 25.60 21.22
N GLU A 163 -28.11 25.27 22.22
CA GLU A 163 -27.88 25.64 23.61
C GLU A 163 -26.79 24.78 24.26
N LEU A 164 -26.53 23.59 23.69
CA LEU A 164 -25.55 22.64 24.21
C LEU A 164 -24.24 22.71 23.44
N HIS A 165 -23.20 23.14 24.08
CA HIS A 165 -21.84 23.17 23.55
C HIS A 165 -20.97 22.16 24.26
N ALA A 166 -20.03 21.53 23.53
CA ALA A 166 -19.08 20.58 24.12
C ALA A 166 -17.66 20.71 23.59
N TRP A 167 -16.72 20.37 24.46
CA TRP A 167 -15.38 19.96 24.09
C TRP A 167 -15.28 18.43 24.11
N LYS A 168 -14.75 17.86 23.04
CA LYS A 168 -14.60 16.41 22.84
C LYS A 168 -13.17 16.06 22.41
N PRO A 169 -12.74 14.79 22.48
CA PRO A 169 -11.53 14.32 21.83
C PRO A 169 -11.60 14.54 20.30
N ALA A 170 -10.47 14.56 19.65
CA ALA A 170 -10.38 14.79 18.19
C ALA A 170 -11.20 13.80 17.33
N ASN A 171 -11.51 12.62 17.85
CA ASN A 171 -12.33 11.60 17.20
C ASN A 171 -13.86 11.78 17.41
N GLY A 172 -14.28 12.81 18.17
CA GLY A 172 -15.69 13.14 18.40
C GLY A 172 -16.42 12.30 19.44
N GLY A 173 -15.71 11.36 20.10
CA GLY A 173 -16.28 10.47 21.12
C GLY A 173 -16.26 11.06 22.54
N LEU A 174 -16.27 10.15 23.51
CA LEU A 174 -16.08 10.44 24.93
C LEU A 174 -14.59 10.29 25.31
N PRO A 175 -14.14 10.93 26.40
CA PRO A 175 -14.90 11.75 27.36
C PRO A 175 -15.25 13.14 26.82
N SER A 176 -16.18 13.84 27.45
CA SER A 176 -16.55 15.18 27.06
C SER A 176 -16.81 16.09 28.26
N VAL A 177 -16.60 17.38 28.03
CA VAL A 177 -17.06 18.46 28.90
C VAL A 177 -18.06 19.27 28.11
N LEU A 178 -19.25 19.49 28.64
CA LEU A 178 -20.33 20.17 27.94
C LEU A 178 -21.07 21.18 28.85
N VAL A 179 -21.74 22.12 28.21
CA VAL A 179 -22.51 23.16 28.92
C VAL A 179 -23.89 23.29 28.29
N ASN A 180 -24.91 23.53 29.14
CA ASN A 180 -26.14 24.17 28.73
C ASN A 180 -26.04 25.68 28.99
N ARG A 181 -25.88 26.45 27.93
CA ARG A 181 -25.78 27.92 27.98
C ARG A 181 -27.14 28.62 27.92
N GLY A 182 -28.22 27.87 27.65
CA GLY A 182 -29.58 28.39 27.58
C GLY A 182 -30.15 28.75 28.92
N GLU A 183 -31.24 29.50 28.89
CA GLU A 183 -32.00 29.92 30.07
C GLU A 183 -33.11 28.92 30.44
N GLU A 184 -33.22 27.79 29.71
CA GLU A 184 -34.20 26.74 29.97
C GLU A 184 -33.52 25.35 29.97
N PRO A 185 -34.10 24.37 30.69
CA PRO A 185 -33.61 22.98 30.63
C PRO A 185 -33.74 22.39 29.23
N VAL A 186 -32.71 21.71 28.78
CA VAL A 186 -32.68 21.05 27.46
C VAL A 186 -32.81 19.54 27.61
N LYS A 187 -33.79 18.94 26.91
CA LYS A 187 -34.00 17.51 26.89
C LYS A 187 -33.28 16.88 25.70
N VAL A 188 -32.32 15.98 25.98
CA VAL A 188 -31.59 15.14 25.03
C VAL A 188 -31.66 13.69 25.51
N TRP A 189 -30.56 13.09 25.96
CA TRP A 189 -30.57 11.78 26.64
C TRP A 189 -31.03 11.85 28.08
N SER A 190 -30.96 13.03 28.70
CA SER A 190 -31.48 13.39 30.00
C SER A 190 -32.06 14.81 29.91
N THR A 191 -32.60 15.33 31.01
CA THR A 191 -32.99 16.75 31.14
C THR A 191 -31.82 17.51 31.76
N LEU A 192 -31.13 18.29 30.96
CA LEU A 192 -29.97 19.08 31.36
C LEU A 192 -30.43 20.46 31.83
N PRO A 193 -30.26 20.79 33.11
CA PRO A 193 -30.68 22.11 33.64
C PRO A 193 -30.04 23.28 32.88
N GLU A 194 -30.73 24.42 32.93
CA GLU A 194 -30.24 25.70 32.41
C GLU A 194 -28.96 26.16 33.10
N ARG A 195 -28.11 26.89 32.35
CA ARG A 195 -26.90 27.55 32.86
C ARG A 195 -25.99 26.62 33.68
N THR A 196 -25.76 25.39 33.16
CA THR A 196 -25.10 24.30 33.90
C THR A 196 -23.93 23.72 33.15
N PHE A 197 -22.92 23.30 33.90
CA PHE A 197 -21.68 22.67 33.43
C PHE A 197 -21.71 21.18 33.70
N PHE A 198 -21.34 20.37 32.71
CA PHE A 198 -21.39 18.91 32.78
C PHE A 198 -20.06 18.25 32.36
N CYS A 199 -19.79 17.12 32.97
CA CYS A 199 -18.74 16.19 32.54
C CYS A 199 -19.33 14.82 32.19
N HIS A 200 -18.80 14.20 31.16
CA HIS A 200 -19.16 12.83 30.81
C HIS A 200 -17.88 12.02 30.57
N PRO A 201 -17.48 11.11 31.48
CA PRO A 201 -16.33 10.26 31.31
C PRO A 201 -16.57 9.24 30.17
N SER A 202 -15.51 8.58 29.69
CA SER A 202 -15.65 7.45 28.79
C SER A 202 -15.68 6.13 29.57
N GLU A 203 -15.94 5.00 28.89
CA GLU A 203 -15.99 3.66 29.52
C GLU A 203 -14.75 3.33 30.35
N ARG A 204 -13.59 3.81 29.95
CA ARG A 204 -12.29 3.52 30.59
C ARG A 204 -11.51 4.77 30.96
N GLY A 205 -12.06 5.94 30.68
CA GLY A 205 -11.34 7.20 30.77
C GLY A 205 -12.02 8.24 31.63
N ALA A 206 -11.26 8.82 32.55
CA ALA A 206 -11.71 9.97 33.34
C ALA A 206 -11.59 11.26 32.53
N VAL A 207 -12.49 12.21 32.82
CA VAL A 207 -12.43 13.60 32.33
C VAL A 207 -12.02 14.52 33.45
N ALA A 208 -11.22 15.54 33.15
CA ALA A 208 -10.75 16.49 34.15
C ALA A 208 -11.02 17.93 33.73
N ILE A 209 -11.37 18.74 34.74
CA ILE A 209 -11.40 20.19 34.70
C ILE A 209 -10.30 20.70 35.62
N THR A 210 -9.36 21.44 35.05
CA THR A 210 -8.17 21.94 35.76
C THR A 210 -8.15 23.46 35.76
N TRP A 211 -8.04 24.08 36.93
CA TRP A 211 -7.80 25.50 37.09
C TRP A 211 -6.32 25.76 37.33
N LEU A 212 -5.75 26.68 36.60
CA LEU A 212 -4.35 27.12 36.75
C LEU A 212 -4.35 28.42 37.55
N SER A 213 -3.64 28.39 38.69
CA SER A 213 -3.64 29.50 39.65
C SER A 213 -2.93 30.75 39.13
N PRO A 214 -3.60 31.92 39.10
CA PRO A 214 -2.97 33.19 38.79
C PRO A 214 -2.43 33.89 40.05
N VAL A 215 -2.68 33.34 41.24
CA VAL A 215 -2.41 33.99 42.52
C VAL A 215 -1.49 33.14 43.41
N THR A 216 -0.83 33.82 44.36
CA THR A 216 -0.15 33.18 45.48
C THR A 216 -0.82 33.56 46.77
N GLY A 217 -1.33 32.58 47.52
CA GLY A 217 -2.03 32.82 48.77
C GLY A 217 -3.05 31.72 49.09
N GLU A 218 -3.93 32.01 50.01
CA GLU A 218 -5.01 31.10 50.36
C GLU A 218 -6.18 31.29 49.42
N VAL A 219 -6.65 30.20 48.83
CA VAL A 219 -7.89 30.14 48.04
C VAL A 219 -8.92 29.27 48.76
N SER A 220 -10.18 29.64 48.61
CA SER A 220 -11.34 28.90 49.08
C SER A 220 -11.97 28.18 47.91
N ILE A 221 -12.21 26.88 48.03
CA ILE A 221 -12.73 25.99 46.98
C ILE A 221 -14.14 25.55 47.39
N ASP A 222 -15.14 25.90 46.60
CA ASP A 222 -16.50 25.39 46.67
C ASP A 222 -16.78 24.46 45.54
N LEU A 223 -17.08 23.18 45.82
CA LEU A 223 -17.31 22.14 44.82
C LEU A 223 -18.60 21.38 45.16
N THR A 224 -19.50 21.35 44.19
CA THR A 224 -20.70 20.50 44.21
C THR A 224 -20.69 19.62 42.97
N ILE A 225 -20.96 18.33 43.15
CA ILE A 225 -21.06 17.34 42.09
C ILE A 225 -22.43 16.67 42.21
N ALA A 226 -23.19 16.58 41.12
CA ALA A 226 -24.49 15.96 41.09
C ALA A 226 -24.66 15.05 39.88
N ASP A 227 -25.47 14.03 40.01
CA ASP A 227 -25.87 13.19 38.89
C ASP A 227 -26.75 13.99 37.91
N GLY A 228 -26.42 13.98 36.65
CA GLY A 228 -27.19 14.57 35.55
C GLY A 228 -28.25 13.64 34.96
N HIS A 229 -28.37 12.41 35.46
CA HIS A 229 -29.34 11.39 35.03
C HIS A 229 -30.20 10.85 36.18
N PRO A 230 -30.93 11.68 36.91
CA PRO A 230 -31.59 11.28 38.16
C PRO A 230 -32.68 10.21 38.00
N THR A 231 -33.08 9.87 36.79
CA THR A 231 -34.14 8.90 36.49
C THR A 231 -33.66 7.63 35.77
N THR A 232 -32.39 7.55 35.44
CA THR A 232 -31.81 6.41 34.72
C THR A 232 -30.87 5.69 35.68
N PRO A 233 -31.14 4.41 36.04
CA PRO A 233 -30.25 3.65 36.90
C PRO A 233 -28.88 3.48 36.24
N GLY A 234 -27.83 3.90 36.90
CA GLY A 234 -26.43 3.72 36.53
C GLY A 234 -25.62 3.16 37.69
N ALA A 235 -24.30 3.22 37.62
CA ALA A 235 -23.41 2.85 38.71
C ALA A 235 -23.01 4.06 39.59
N GLY A 236 -23.44 5.27 39.22
CA GLY A 236 -22.93 6.53 39.76
C GLY A 236 -21.56 6.89 39.17
N VAL A 237 -20.95 7.95 39.67
CA VAL A 237 -19.64 8.44 39.23
C VAL A 237 -18.68 8.58 40.39
N GLY A 238 -17.43 8.23 40.19
CA GLY A 238 -16.34 8.58 41.09
C GLY A 238 -15.82 10.00 40.80
N TRP A 239 -15.31 10.64 41.81
CA TRP A 239 -14.66 11.94 41.64
C TRP A 239 -13.44 12.09 42.53
N ARG A 240 -12.50 12.97 42.13
CA ARG A 240 -11.32 13.38 42.91
C ARG A 240 -11.11 14.87 42.74
N LEU A 241 -10.76 15.53 43.89
CA LEU A 241 -10.24 16.88 43.91
C LEU A 241 -8.73 16.80 44.22
N GLU A 242 -7.92 17.32 43.33
CA GLU A 242 -6.50 17.16 43.31
C GLU A 242 -5.79 18.52 43.27
N HIS A 243 -4.61 18.60 43.90
CA HIS A 243 -3.71 19.75 43.83
C HIS A 243 -2.35 19.31 43.35
N PHE A 244 -1.82 19.96 42.30
CA PHE A 244 -0.46 19.78 41.81
C PHE A 244 0.38 20.94 42.30
N GLU A 245 1.16 20.67 43.37
CA GLU A 245 1.90 21.68 44.16
C GLU A 245 3.22 22.07 43.47
N ASP A 246 3.18 22.42 42.17
CA ASP A 246 4.34 22.88 41.38
C ASP A 246 3.95 24.10 40.51
N PRO A 247 4.60 25.26 40.70
CA PRO A 247 4.38 26.45 39.86
C PRO A 247 4.69 26.22 38.37
N GLY A 248 5.45 25.17 38.00
CA GLY A 248 5.76 24.79 36.64
C GLY A 248 4.59 24.19 35.87
N MET A 249 3.50 23.79 36.57
CA MET A 249 2.34 23.15 35.95
C MET A 249 1.72 24.00 34.84
N ALA A 250 1.51 25.30 35.08
CA ALA A 250 0.93 26.21 34.07
C ALA A 250 1.77 26.23 32.77
N ALA A 251 3.08 26.19 32.87
CA ALA A 251 3.96 26.14 31.70
C ALA A 251 3.82 24.81 30.91
N LEU A 252 3.65 23.68 31.63
CA LEU A 252 3.45 22.35 31.03
C LEU A 252 2.06 22.24 30.36
N TYR A 253 1.00 22.70 31.02
CA TYR A 253 -0.32 22.78 30.39
C TYR A 253 -0.29 23.69 29.16
N GLY A 254 0.35 24.85 29.25
CA GLY A 254 0.54 25.74 28.11
C GLY A 254 1.34 25.10 26.95
N ALA A 255 2.37 24.33 27.25
CA ALA A 255 3.16 23.59 26.25
C ALA A 255 2.32 22.51 25.56
N LEU A 256 1.55 21.73 26.35
CA LEU A 256 0.65 20.71 25.81
C LEU A 256 -0.45 21.36 24.95
N GLY A 257 -1.06 22.47 25.43
CA GLY A 257 -2.09 23.19 24.66
C GLY A 257 -1.56 23.69 23.32
N ARG A 258 -0.37 24.32 23.29
CA ARG A 258 0.26 24.75 22.03
C ARG A 258 0.59 23.58 21.10
N ALA A 259 1.03 22.46 21.62
CA ALA A 259 1.32 21.26 20.84
C ALA A 259 0.04 20.60 20.26
N MET A 260 -1.13 20.91 20.81
CA MET A 260 -2.43 20.35 20.37
C MET A 260 -3.21 21.25 19.41
N VAL A 261 -2.86 22.53 19.30
CA VAL A 261 -3.47 23.43 18.30
C VAL A 261 -3.02 23.00 16.91
N PRO A 262 -3.92 22.60 15.99
CA PRO A 262 -3.54 22.23 14.64
C PRO A 262 -2.92 23.43 13.92
N ASP A 263 -1.72 23.29 13.40
CA ASP A 263 -1.17 24.27 12.44
C ASP A 263 -1.95 24.13 11.12
N VAL A 264 -3.05 24.90 11.01
CA VAL A 264 -3.95 24.87 9.83
C VAL A 264 -3.17 25.14 8.55
N LYS A 265 -2.22 26.08 8.60
CA LYS A 265 -1.37 26.42 7.46
C LYS A 265 -0.44 25.26 7.09
N ALA A 266 0.17 24.59 8.07
CA ALA A 266 0.97 23.40 7.81
C ALA A 266 0.13 22.23 7.26
N LYS A 267 -1.13 22.10 7.69
CA LYS A 267 -2.05 21.10 7.15
C LYS A 267 -2.39 21.36 5.68
N GLU A 268 -2.63 22.61 5.32
CA GLU A 268 -2.85 23.01 3.92
C GLU A 268 -1.59 22.83 3.09
N GLU A 269 -0.42 23.25 3.60
CA GLU A 269 0.87 23.05 2.96
C GLU A 269 1.17 21.56 2.76
N LEU A 270 0.86 20.71 3.75
CA LEU A 270 1.04 19.26 3.65
C LEU A 270 0.11 18.67 2.58
N ALA A 271 -1.16 19.06 2.54
CA ALA A 271 -2.11 18.60 1.53
C ALA A 271 -1.65 19.00 0.11
N ALA A 272 -1.20 20.25 -0.07
CA ALA A 272 -0.65 20.73 -1.34
C ALA A 272 0.64 19.99 -1.71
N HIS A 273 1.52 19.73 -0.74
CA HIS A 273 2.76 18.97 -0.95
C HIS A 273 2.49 17.51 -1.33
N MET A 274 1.51 16.85 -0.69
CA MET A 274 1.10 15.48 -1.03
C MET A 274 0.47 15.39 -2.42
N ALA A 275 -0.22 16.43 -2.88
CA ALA A 275 -0.82 16.47 -4.21
C ALA A 275 0.22 16.51 -5.36
N VAL A 276 1.44 16.96 -5.07
CA VAL A 276 2.57 17.01 -6.02
C VAL A 276 3.60 15.91 -5.76
N GLU A 277 3.18 14.80 -5.17
CA GLU A 277 4.09 13.66 -4.95
C GLU A 277 4.78 13.26 -6.25
N PRO A 278 6.14 13.19 -6.27
CA PRO A 278 6.87 12.76 -7.43
C PRO A 278 6.43 11.37 -7.88
N LYS A 279 6.01 11.23 -9.15
CA LYS A 279 5.62 9.95 -9.74
C LYS A 279 6.85 9.08 -9.93
N ILE A 280 7.23 8.33 -8.92
CA ILE A 280 8.36 7.42 -8.94
C ILE A 280 7.87 6.03 -9.32
N GLN A 281 8.56 5.41 -10.25
CA GLN A 281 8.36 4.00 -10.53
C GLN A 281 9.04 3.18 -9.42
N TYR A 282 8.24 2.51 -8.62
CA TYR A 282 8.74 1.59 -7.61
C TYR A 282 9.03 0.22 -8.24
N ALA A 283 10.20 -0.33 -7.93
CA ALA A 283 10.50 -1.72 -8.21
C ALA A 283 10.33 -2.55 -6.94
N TYR A 284 9.70 -3.70 -7.07
CA TYR A 284 9.66 -4.68 -6.00
C TYR A 284 11.07 -5.23 -5.78
N ALA A 285 11.63 -5.05 -4.60
CA ALA A 285 13.01 -5.39 -4.30
C ALA A 285 13.14 -6.16 -2.97
N VAL A 286 14.22 -6.94 -2.87
CA VAL A 286 14.56 -7.68 -1.65
C VAL A 286 15.42 -6.79 -0.76
N MET A 287 14.97 -6.59 0.48
CA MET A 287 15.75 -5.92 1.51
C MET A 287 16.72 -6.89 2.19
N ALA A 288 17.89 -6.38 2.61
CA ALA A 288 18.77 -7.14 3.47
C ALA A 288 18.21 -7.18 4.89
N GLY A 289 17.92 -8.37 5.38
CA GLY A 289 17.63 -8.59 6.79
C GLY A 289 18.92 -8.56 7.64
N LYS A 290 18.83 -9.03 8.88
CA LYS A 290 19.99 -9.20 9.73
C LYS A 290 20.92 -10.28 9.14
N PRO A 291 22.15 -9.95 8.75
CA PRO A 291 23.05 -10.93 8.15
C PRO A 291 23.48 -11.98 9.19
N GLY A 292 23.57 -13.23 8.76
CA GLY A 292 23.98 -14.35 9.59
C GLY A 292 24.45 -15.52 8.73
N ASN A 293 25.26 -16.38 9.28
CA ASN A 293 25.66 -17.64 8.65
C ASN A 293 24.61 -18.71 8.90
N ALA A 294 24.44 -19.64 7.98
CA ALA A 294 23.59 -20.80 8.17
C ALA A 294 24.31 -21.88 9.00
N ARG A 295 23.53 -22.75 9.64
CA ARG A 295 24.03 -23.97 10.27
C ARG A 295 23.60 -25.18 9.46
N ILE A 296 24.42 -26.21 9.43
CA ILE A 296 24.14 -27.43 8.66
C ILE A 296 23.08 -28.23 9.40
N PRO A 297 21.89 -28.51 8.81
CA PRO A 297 20.90 -29.40 9.38
C PRO A 297 21.45 -30.83 9.44
N LYS A 298 21.52 -31.45 10.61
CA LYS A 298 21.98 -32.83 10.75
C LYS A 298 20.99 -33.78 10.09
N ARG A 299 21.46 -34.56 9.14
CA ARG A 299 20.62 -35.48 8.33
C ARG A 299 19.41 -34.79 7.68
N GLY A 300 19.51 -33.49 7.38
CA GLY A 300 18.42 -32.72 6.79
C GLY A 300 17.35 -32.22 7.79
N ASN A 301 17.49 -32.52 9.08
CA ASN A 301 16.53 -32.05 10.09
C ASN A 301 16.81 -30.59 10.45
N HIS A 302 15.87 -29.70 10.12
CA HIS A 302 15.97 -28.25 10.37
C HIS A 302 15.89 -27.87 11.86
N GLU A 303 15.43 -28.78 12.73
CA GLU A 303 15.38 -28.60 14.18
C GLU A 303 16.67 -29.04 14.87
N ASP A 304 17.46 -29.94 14.26
CA ASP A 304 18.76 -30.40 14.78
C ASP A 304 19.89 -29.80 13.95
N LEU A 305 20.37 -28.63 14.37
CA LEU A 305 21.39 -27.87 13.69
C LEU A 305 22.81 -28.24 14.17
N GLY A 306 23.68 -28.50 13.22
CA GLY A 306 25.12 -28.75 13.43
C GLY A 306 25.96 -27.48 13.39
N ASP A 307 27.14 -27.56 12.76
CA ASP A 307 28.11 -26.50 12.72
C ASP A 307 27.66 -25.31 11.86
N GLU A 308 28.10 -24.12 12.25
CA GLU A 308 27.91 -22.91 11.48
C GLU A 308 28.81 -22.90 10.25
N VAL A 309 28.25 -22.52 9.11
CA VAL A 309 28.99 -22.46 7.84
C VAL A 309 29.08 -21.02 7.38
N PRO A 310 30.29 -20.51 7.17
CA PRO A 310 30.47 -19.18 6.62
C PRO A 310 29.93 -19.09 5.19
N ARG A 311 29.49 -17.89 4.81
CA ARG A 311 29.01 -17.63 3.45
C ARG A 311 30.19 -17.58 2.48
N ASN A 312 30.35 -18.64 1.72
CA ASN A 312 31.43 -18.81 0.75
C ASN A 312 30.89 -19.04 -0.65
N TYR A 313 31.70 -18.72 -1.66
CA TYR A 313 31.48 -19.17 -3.02
C TYR A 313 31.85 -20.65 -3.16
N LEU A 314 31.36 -21.29 -4.23
CA LEU A 314 31.60 -22.72 -4.47
C LEU A 314 33.10 -23.01 -4.59
N ALA A 315 33.61 -23.93 -3.77
CA ALA A 315 35.04 -24.28 -3.75
C ALA A 315 35.55 -24.73 -5.12
N VAL A 316 34.76 -25.53 -5.88
CA VAL A 316 35.07 -26.00 -7.23
C VAL A 316 35.21 -24.87 -8.25
N LEU A 317 34.62 -23.71 -7.98
CA LEU A 317 34.71 -22.51 -8.82
C LEU A 317 35.65 -21.44 -8.22
N GLY A 318 36.59 -21.84 -7.38
CA GLY A 318 37.63 -20.98 -6.81
C GLY A 318 37.35 -20.49 -5.37
N GLY A 319 36.24 -20.87 -4.77
CA GLY A 319 35.94 -20.58 -3.36
C GLY A 319 35.97 -19.10 -2.97
N GLY A 320 36.16 -18.84 -1.69
CA GLY A 320 36.36 -17.52 -1.09
C GLY A 320 35.12 -16.94 -0.42
N SER A 321 35.36 -16.11 0.60
CA SER A 321 34.29 -15.50 1.40
C SER A 321 33.42 -14.56 0.57
N LEU A 322 32.11 -14.60 0.83
CA LEU A 322 31.11 -13.73 0.22
C LEU A 322 30.58 -12.64 1.17
N GLY A 323 31.17 -12.46 2.34
CA GLY A 323 30.72 -11.46 3.28
C GLY A 323 31.78 -11.08 4.30
N ASP A 324 31.67 -9.87 4.78
CA ASP A 324 32.48 -9.26 5.83
C ASP A 324 31.88 -9.41 7.24
N GLY A 325 30.80 -10.18 7.39
CA GLY A 325 30.02 -10.31 8.61
C GLY A 325 28.94 -9.21 8.77
N HIS A 326 29.06 -8.09 8.09
CA HIS A 326 28.15 -6.94 8.20
C HIS A 326 27.13 -6.86 7.06
N THR A 327 27.42 -7.45 5.92
CA THR A 327 26.54 -7.48 4.74
C THR A 327 25.97 -8.87 4.47
N SER A 328 24.89 -8.93 3.68
CA SER A 328 24.27 -10.21 3.28
C SER A 328 25.15 -11.08 2.36
N GLY A 329 26.19 -10.51 1.74
CA GLY A 329 27.04 -11.18 0.74
C GLY A 329 26.42 -11.30 -0.65
N ARG A 330 25.17 -10.90 -0.87
CA ARG A 330 24.49 -11.02 -2.18
C ARG A 330 25.19 -10.23 -3.28
N ARG A 331 25.69 -9.03 -2.98
CA ARG A 331 26.45 -8.23 -3.93
C ARG A 331 27.75 -8.92 -4.35
N ALA A 332 28.52 -9.40 -3.38
CA ALA A 332 29.75 -10.14 -3.63
C ALA A 332 29.51 -11.42 -4.46
N LEU A 333 28.39 -12.13 -4.18
CA LEU A 333 27.97 -13.27 -5.00
C LEU A 333 27.64 -12.85 -6.42
N ALA A 334 26.89 -11.78 -6.63
CA ALA A 334 26.55 -11.28 -7.96
C ALA A 334 27.80 -10.87 -8.74
N GLU A 335 28.75 -10.16 -8.11
CA GLU A 335 30.03 -9.77 -8.71
C GLU A 335 30.90 -11.00 -9.09
N ARG A 336 30.84 -12.07 -8.30
CA ARG A 336 31.48 -13.35 -8.62
C ARG A 336 30.84 -14.02 -9.85
N ILE A 337 29.49 -14.04 -9.91
CA ILE A 337 28.76 -14.69 -11.00
C ILE A 337 29.02 -14.00 -12.35
N VAL A 338 29.13 -12.67 -12.38
CA VAL A 338 29.35 -11.90 -13.62
C VAL A 338 30.81 -11.49 -13.84
N GLY A 339 31.72 -11.93 -12.98
CA GLY A 339 33.16 -11.61 -13.07
C GLY A 339 33.81 -12.25 -14.28
N ARG A 340 34.99 -11.76 -14.69
CA ARG A 340 35.74 -12.26 -15.87
C ARG A 340 36.10 -13.75 -15.81
N SER A 341 36.16 -14.35 -14.63
CA SER A 341 36.41 -15.78 -14.43
C SER A 341 35.16 -16.66 -14.56
N SER A 342 34.00 -16.09 -14.86
CA SER A 342 32.73 -16.80 -14.88
C SER A 342 32.37 -17.39 -16.23
N ALA A 343 33.29 -18.13 -16.83
CA ALA A 343 33.09 -18.80 -18.13
C ALA A 343 31.83 -19.68 -18.15
N LEU A 344 31.55 -20.39 -17.05
CA LEU A 344 30.36 -21.24 -16.93
C LEU A 344 29.07 -20.45 -17.03
N ALA A 345 28.95 -19.33 -16.28
CA ALA A 345 27.75 -18.49 -16.34
C ALA A 345 27.52 -17.89 -17.73
N ALA A 346 28.61 -17.50 -18.42
CA ALA A 346 28.52 -16.99 -19.78
C ALA A 346 28.08 -18.10 -20.77
N ARG A 347 28.64 -19.31 -20.69
CA ARG A 347 28.21 -20.44 -21.51
C ARG A 347 26.74 -20.80 -21.30
N VAL A 348 26.27 -20.83 -20.05
CA VAL A 348 24.87 -21.11 -19.73
C VAL A 348 23.95 -20.05 -20.33
N MET A 349 24.28 -18.76 -20.18
CA MET A 349 23.45 -17.67 -20.72
C MET A 349 23.45 -17.65 -22.25
N VAL A 350 24.62 -17.83 -22.88
CA VAL A 350 24.74 -17.93 -24.33
C VAL A 350 23.94 -19.11 -24.88
N ASN A 351 24.04 -20.28 -24.24
CA ASN A 351 23.28 -21.46 -24.64
C ASN A 351 21.77 -21.24 -24.59
N ARG A 352 21.28 -20.53 -23.56
CA ARG A 352 19.87 -20.16 -23.46
C ARG A 352 19.43 -19.19 -24.55
N ILE A 353 20.23 -18.14 -24.82
CA ILE A 353 19.97 -17.19 -25.90
C ILE A 353 19.97 -17.89 -27.24
N TRP A 354 20.93 -18.77 -27.49
CA TRP A 354 20.99 -19.59 -28.69
C TRP A 354 19.73 -20.45 -28.86
N SER A 355 19.29 -21.13 -27.78
CA SER A 355 18.10 -21.97 -27.82
C SER A 355 16.81 -21.17 -28.08
N TRP A 356 16.75 -19.92 -27.68
CA TRP A 356 15.59 -19.05 -27.97
C TRP A 356 15.51 -18.69 -29.46
N HIS A 357 16.64 -18.60 -30.15
CA HIS A 357 16.67 -18.37 -31.58
C HIS A 357 16.43 -19.63 -32.41
N PHE A 358 17.09 -20.71 -32.06
CA PHE A 358 17.09 -21.94 -32.87
C PHE A 358 16.19 -23.07 -32.32
N GLY A 359 15.45 -22.82 -31.25
CA GLY A 359 14.59 -23.81 -30.61
C GLY A 359 15.34 -24.88 -29.80
N ARG A 360 16.66 -25.03 -29.97
CA ARG A 360 17.54 -26.01 -29.30
C ARG A 360 18.86 -25.36 -28.92
N GLY A 361 19.37 -25.65 -27.72
CA GLY A 361 20.67 -25.16 -27.28
C GLY A 361 21.85 -25.96 -27.86
N LEU A 362 23.04 -25.36 -27.91
CA LEU A 362 24.31 -26.04 -28.22
C LEU A 362 24.59 -27.15 -27.19
N VAL A 363 24.16 -26.93 -25.94
CA VAL A 363 24.04 -27.95 -24.90
C VAL A 363 22.54 -28.22 -24.69
N THR A 364 22.14 -29.47 -24.94
CA THR A 364 20.72 -29.87 -24.92
C THR A 364 20.13 -29.99 -23.51
N THR A 365 20.95 -29.95 -22.46
CA THR A 365 20.58 -29.94 -21.05
C THR A 365 20.85 -28.56 -20.43
N PRO A 366 20.03 -27.53 -20.72
CA PRO A 366 20.35 -26.14 -20.36
C PRO A 366 20.36 -25.86 -18.86
N ASN A 367 19.81 -26.75 -18.01
CA ASN A 367 19.88 -26.68 -16.55
C ASN A 367 21.00 -27.55 -15.96
N ASP A 368 21.73 -28.32 -16.79
CA ASP A 368 22.83 -29.16 -16.33
C ASP A 368 24.04 -29.05 -17.29
N PHE A 369 25.04 -28.32 -16.85
CA PHE A 369 26.35 -28.16 -17.48
C PHE A 369 27.44 -28.92 -16.71
N GLY A 370 27.03 -29.81 -15.81
CA GLY A 370 27.90 -30.66 -15.03
C GLY A 370 28.17 -32.01 -15.72
N ASN A 371 28.76 -32.94 -14.97
CA ASN A 371 29.18 -34.26 -15.49
C ASN A 371 28.01 -35.14 -15.96
N HIS A 372 26.80 -34.87 -15.55
CA HIS A 372 25.60 -35.60 -15.99
C HIS A 372 24.86 -34.91 -17.14
N GLY A 373 25.28 -33.68 -17.49
CA GLY A 373 24.71 -32.94 -18.60
C GLY A 373 25.28 -33.42 -19.95
N ALA A 374 24.57 -33.04 -21.01
CA ALA A 374 25.03 -33.33 -22.36
C ALA A 374 26.27 -32.49 -22.72
N ALA A 375 27.21 -33.09 -23.47
CA ALA A 375 28.30 -32.34 -24.06
C ALA A 375 27.77 -31.35 -25.11
N PRO A 376 28.43 -30.19 -25.29
CA PRO A 376 28.05 -29.25 -26.36
C PRO A 376 28.26 -29.88 -27.74
N THR A 377 27.29 -29.67 -28.63
CA THR A 377 27.38 -30.17 -30.02
C THR A 377 28.47 -29.46 -30.83
N GLN A 378 28.75 -28.20 -30.50
CA GLN A 378 29.77 -27.35 -31.11
C GLN A 378 30.52 -26.57 -30.02
N PRO A 379 31.50 -27.18 -29.36
CA PRO A 379 32.19 -26.60 -28.21
C PRO A 379 32.92 -25.29 -28.55
N GLU A 380 33.58 -25.23 -29.71
CA GLU A 380 34.31 -24.03 -30.13
C GLU A 380 33.39 -22.84 -30.39
N LEU A 381 32.20 -23.07 -30.94
CA LEU A 381 31.18 -22.02 -31.13
C LEU A 381 30.66 -21.53 -29.79
N LEU A 382 30.36 -22.43 -28.84
CA LEU A 382 29.91 -22.08 -27.52
C LEU A 382 30.94 -21.20 -26.78
N ASP A 383 32.23 -21.57 -26.89
CA ASP A 383 33.33 -20.84 -26.26
C ASP A 383 33.57 -19.49 -26.92
N TYR A 384 33.49 -19.39 -28.23
CA TYR A 384 33.56 -18.12 -28.95
C TYR A 384 32.44 -17.18 -28.55
N LEU A 385 31.21 -17.66 -28.54
CA LEU A 385 30.05 -16.84 -28.16
C LEU A 385 30.10 -16.41 -26.68
N ALA A 386 30.58 -17.28 -25.79
CA ALA A 386 30.75 -16.96 -24.37
C ALA A 386 31.84 -15.89 -24.16
N GLY A 387 32.98 -16.01 -24.87
CA GLY A 387 34.02 -14.97 -24.87
C GLY A 387 33.50 -13.64 -25.41
N TYR A 388 32.85 -13.67 -26.57
CA TYR A 388 32.23 -12.48 -27.16
C TYR A 388 31.25 -11.80 -26.18
N PHE A 389 30.41 -12.58 -25.49
CA PHE A 389 29.44 -12.08 -24.55
C PHE A 389 30.09 -11.37 -23.33
N ILE A 390 31.17 -11.95 -22.78
CA ILE A 390 31.96 -11.34 -21.69
C ILE A 390 32.64 -10.05 -22.18
N ASP A 391 33.32 -10.09 -23.34
CA ASP A 391 34.07 -8.95 -23.86
C ASP A 391 33.19 -7.76 -24.24
N HIS A 392 31.92 -8.00 -24.56
CA HIS A 392 30.92 -6.97 -24.81
C HIS A 392 30.11 -6.61 -23.57
N GLY A 393 30.67 -6.81 -22.34
CA GLY A 393 30.07 -6.38 -21.07
C GLY A 393 28.76 -7.09 -20.75
N TRP A 394 28.62 -8.36 -21.09
CA TRP A 394 27.39 -9.15 -20.88
C TRP A 394 26.16 -8.58 -21.62
N SER A 395 26.39 -7.99 -22.79
CA SER A 395 25.32 -7.36 -23.57
C SER A 395 24.51 -8.41 -24.34
N VAL A 396 23.33 -8.73 -23.81
CA VAL A 396 22.34 -9.60 -24.47
C VAL A 396 22.00 -9.08 -25.87
N LYS A 397 21.86 -7.75 -26.04
CA LYS A 397 21.58 -7.12 -27.34
C LYS A 397 22.71 -7.29 -28.35
N ALA A 398 23.97 -7.24 -27.92
CA ALA A 398 25.11 -7.47 -28.80
C ALA A 398 25.10 -8.91 -29.30
N LEU A 399 24.85 -9.87 -28.40
CA LEU A 399 24.78 -11.30 -28.76
C LEU A 399 23.62 -11.59 -29.73
N HIS A 400 22.44 -11.01 -29.50
CA HIS A 400 21.31 -11.12 -30.44
C HIS A 400 21.67 -10.57 -31.82
N ARG A 401 22.34 -9.41 -31.92
CA ARG A 401 22.77 -8.86 -33.23
C ARG A 401 23.74 -9.78 -33.93
N LEU A 402 24.68 -10.38 -33.21
CA LEU A 402 25.65 -11.33 -33.79
C LEU A 402 24.93 -12.55 -34.36
N ILE A 403 24.03 -13.15 -33.60
CA ILE A 403 23.27 -14.34 -34.00
C ILE A 403 22.36 -14.03 -35.21
N LEU A 404 21.58 -12.95 -35.13
CA LEU A 404 20.66 -12.53 -36.21
C LEU A 404 21.38 -12.14 -37.49
N GLY A 405 22.63 -11.65 -37.39
CA GLY A 405 23.47 -11.32 -38.52
C GLY A 405 24.18 -12.55 -39.18
N SER A 406 24.09 -13.71 -38.56
CA SER A 406 24.76 -14.92 -39.06
C SER A 406 24.07 -15.53 -40.28
N GLU A 407 24.85 -16.23 -41.14
CA GLU A 407 24.30 -17.00 -42.25
C GLU A 407 23.37 -18.12 -41.77
N ALA A 408 23.69 -18.76 -40.63
CA ALA A 408 22.86 -19.81 -40.04
C ALA A 408 21.45 -19.34 -39.75
N TYR A 409 21.29 -18.11 -39.20
CA TYR A 409 19.96 -17.57 -38.88
C TYR A 409 19.16 -17.18 -40.13
N ARG A 410 19.82 -16.79 -41.21
CA ARG A 410 19.18 -16.34 -42.47
C ARG A 410 18.81 -17.45 -43.44
N ARG A 411 19.22 -18.68 -43.17
CA ARG A 411 18.84 -19.83 -43.98
C ARG A 411 17.39 -20.21 -43.75
N ALA A 412 16.72 -20.61 -44.84
CA ALA A 412 15.36 -21.14 -44.75
C ALA A 412 15.30 -22.41 -43.88
N ALA A 413 14.13 -22.65 -43.28
CA ALA A 413 13.88 -23.90 -42.58
C ALA A 413 14.07 -25.10 -43.55
N GLY A 414 14.86 -26.09 -43.16
CA GLY A 414 15.11 -27.32 -43.90
C GLY A 414 14.82 -28.54 -43.02
N GLU A 415 14.70 -29.72 -43.67
CA GLU A 415 14.69 -31.01 -42.98
C GLU A 415 16.09 -31.30 -42.44
N THR A 416 16.45 -30.68 -41.30
CA THR A 416 17.74 -30.89 -40.67
C THR A 416 17.54 -31.65 -39.37
N ASP A 417 18.24 -32.72 -39.18
CA ASP A 417 18.27 -33.61 -38.02
C ASP A 417 18.98 -32.99 -36.78
N GLY A 418 18.90 -31.68 -36.65
CA GLY A 418 19.48 -30.95 -35.53
C GLY A 418 20.86 -30.38 -35.78
N SER A 419 21.36 -30.36 -37.02
CA SER A 419 22.43 -29.47 -37.43
C SER A 419 21.89 -28.03 -37.50
N TYR A 420 22.62 -27.03 -37.01
CA TYR A 420 22.20 -25.60 -37.10
C TYR A 420 22.45 -25.04 -38.54
N GLU A 421 22.23 -25.88 -39.57
CA GLU A 421 22.41 -25.52 -40.98
C GLU A 421 21.25 -24.66 -41.51
N GLY A 422 20.18 -24.53 -40.77
CA GLY A 422 19.03 -23.70 -41.07
C GLY A 422 18.18 -23.46 -39.85
N PHE A 423 17.16 -22.62 -40.00
CA PHE A 423 16.18 -22.38 -38.93
C PHE A 423 15.29 -23.63 -38.76
N SER A 424 15.09 -24.05 -37.51
CA SER A 424 14.18 -25.17 -37.23
C SER A 424 12.77 -24.64 -37.00
N ARG A 425 11.80 -25.14 -37.77
CA ARG A 425 10.40 -24.83 -37.56
C ARG A 425 9.98 -25.11 -36.11
N ARG A 426 9.43 -24.14 -35.46
CA ARG A 426 8.98 -24.27 -34.08
C ARG A 426 7.60 -23.70 -33.87
N ARG A 427 6.86 -24.25 -32.89
CA ARG A 427 5.60 -23.68 -32.44
C ARG A 427 5.86 -22.41 -31.65
N MET A 428 4.96 -21.43 -31.78
CA MET A 428 4.97 -20.22 -30.93
C MET A 428 4.79 -20.59 -29.47
N THR A 429 5.53 -19.91 -28.60
CA THR A 429 5.29 -19.93 -27.16
C THR A 429 3.95 -19.24 -26.84
N ALA A 430 3.42 -19.47 -25.64
CA ALA A 430 2.19 -18.82 -25.20
C ALA A 430 2.28 -17.29 -25.29
N GLU A 431 3.43 -16.72 -24.92
CA GLU A 431 3.68 -15.28 -24.96
C GLU A 431 3.72 -14.75 -26.41
N GLU A 432 4.39 -15.44 -27.32
CA GLU A 432 4.44 -15.09 -28.74
C GLU A 432 3.04 -15.16 -29.36
N LEU A 433 2.32 -16.24 -29.13
CA LEU A 433 0.96 -16.41 -29.65
C LEU A 433 0.02 -15.29 -29.22
N ARG A 434 0.02 -14.97 -27.90
CA ARG A 434 -0.85 -13.89 -27.39
C ARG A 434 -0.48 -12.53 -28.00
N ASP A 435 0.82 -12.24 -28.07
CA ASP A 435 1.28 -10.96 -28.61
C ASP A 435 0.99 -10.88 -30.13
N THR A 436 1.12 -11.98 -30.86
CA THR A 436 0.76 -12.07 -32.29
C THR A 436 -0.73 -11.80 -32.52
N LEU A 437 -1.62 -12.39 -31.71
CA LEU A 437 -3.07 -12.10 -31.77
C LEU A 437 -3.37 -10.61 -31.53
N LEU A 438 -2.67 -9.98 -30.56
CA LEU A 438 -2.82 -8.55 -30.30
C LEU A 438 -2.22 -7.66 -31.39
N VAL A 439 -1.12 -8.08 -32.04
CA VAL A 439 -0.56 -7.37 -33.19
C VAL A 439 -1.52 -7.45 -34.39
N ALA A 440 -2.00 -8.65 -34.69
CA ALA A 440 -2.95 -8.86 -35.77
C ALA A 440 -4.22 -8.03 -35.59
N SER A 441 -4.78 -8.00 -34.39
CA SER A 441 -5.95 -7.15 -34.07
C SER A 441 -5.67 -5.64 -34.13
N GLY A 442 -4.40 -5.23 -34.07
CA GLY A 442 -4.01 -3.83 -33.97
C GLY A 442 -4.16 -3.22 -32.58
N GLU A 443 -4.46 -4.04 -31.58
CA GLU A 443 -4.72 -3.59 -30.20
C GLU A 443 -3.48 -3.63 -29.30
N LEU A 444 -2.32 -4.15 -29.77
CA LEU A 444 -1.14 -4.29 -28.93
C LEU A 444 -0.62 -2.93 -28.44
N VAL A 445 -0.62 -2.75 -27.12
CA VAL A 445 0.03 -1.62 -26.46
C VAL A 445 1.50 -1.94 -26.23
N ARG A 446 2.40 -1.25 -26.96
CA ARG A 446 3.85 -1.49 -26.93
C ARG A 446 4.59 -0.82 -25.80
N SER A 447 3.99 0.21 -25.18
CA SER A 447 4.57 0.88 -24.01
C SER A 447 4.67 -0.08 -22.82
N PRO A 448 5.63 0.12 -21.91
CA PRO A 448 5.65 -0.63 -20.66
C PRO A 448 4.33 -0.51 -19.91
N GLY A 449 3.88 -1.61 -19.30
CA GLY A 449 2.73 -1.62 -18.42
C GLY A 449 3.00 -0.75 -17.18
N ARG A 450 1.92 -0.25 -16.59
CA ARG A 450 1.96 0.39 -15.28
C ARG A 450 1.80 -0.66 -14.17
N GLU A 451 1.75 -0.18 -12.92
CA GLU A 451 1.43 -1.01 -11.76
C GLU A 451 0.13 -1.79 -11.96
N HIS A 452 0.11 -3.02 -11.49
CA HIS A 452 -1.12 -3.79 -11.48
C HIS A 452 -2.11 -3.19 -10.48
N PRO A 453 -3.42 -3.19 -10.78
CA PRO A 453 -4.44 -2.59 -9.91
C PRO A 453 -4.72 -3.47 -8.68
N PHE A 454 -3.70 -3.68 -7.85
CA PHE A 454 -3.86 -4.35 -6.57
C PHE A 454 -4.77 -3.55 -5.64
N PRO A 455 -5.60 -4.19 -4.83
CA PRO A 455 -6.30 -3.51 -3.77
C PRO A 455 -5.29 -2.92 -2.76
N PRO A 456 -5.64 -1.83 -2.04
CA PRO A 456 -4.82 -1.32 -0.95
C PRO A 456 -4.54 -2.39 0.10
N GLU A 457 -3.36 -2.36 0.71
CA GLU A 457 -2.91 -3.38 1.67
C GLU A 457 -3.91 -3.62 2.82
N ALA A 458 -4.53 -2.56 3.32
CA ALA A 458 -5.58 -2.64 4.35
C ALA A 458 -6.82 -3.47 3.94
N LYS A 459 -6.99 -3.75 2.64
CA LYS A 459 -8.07 -4.60 2.11
C LYS A 459 -7.61 -6.03 1.80
N TRP A 460 -6.35 -6.36 2.09
CA TRP A 460 -5.85 -7.70 1.87
C TRP A 460 -6.39 -8.65 2.96
N ASN A 461 -7.22 -9.57 2.53
CA ASN A 461 -7.75 -10.65 3.37
C ASN A 461 -7.46 -12.03 2.77
N PHE A 462 -6.36 -12.10 2.00
CA PHE A 462 -5.98 -13.34 1.34
C PHE A 462 -5.40 -14.34 2.34
N THR A 463 -5.84 -15.59 2.22
CA THR A 463 -5.38 -16.72 3.02
C THR A 463 -4.97 -17.87 2.11
N GLN A 464 -4.42 -18.95 2.68
CA GLN A 464 -4.15 -20.17 1.91
C GLN A 464 -5.43 -20.80 1.34
N HIS A 465 -6.59 -20.59 1.98
CA HIS A 465 -7.89 -21.11 1.53
C HIS A 465 -8.62 -20.15 0.58
N ALA A 466 -8.32 -18.87 0.65
CA ALA A 466 -8.85 -17.84 -0.23
C ALA A 466 -7.72 -16.98 -0.78
N PRO A 467 -6.88 -17.54 -1.67
CA PRO A 467 -5.74 -16.81 -2.23
C PRO A 467 -6.20 -15.71 -3.20
N PHE A 468 -5.32 -14.74 -3.43
CA PHE A 468 -5.56 -13.73 -4.45
C PHE A 468 -5.72 -14.37 -5.83
N ALA A 469 -6.94 -14.36 -6.36
CA ALA A 469 -7.29 -15.03 -7.60
C ALA A 469 -7.62 -14.08 -8.76
N ALA A 470 -7.69 -12.77 -8.53
CA ALA A 470 -8.05 -11.81 -9.58
C ALA A 470 -7.08 -11.87 -10.75
N GLU A 471 -7.61 -11.83 -11.97
CA GLU A 471 -6.88 -11.68 -13.22
C GLU A 471 -7.21 -10.32 -13.82
N TYR A 472 -6.19 -9.62 -14.29
CA TYR A 472 -6.36 -8.31 -14.90
C TYR A 472 -6.09 -8.42 -16.39
N GLU A 473 -7.12 -8.16 -17.19
CA GLU A 473 -6.97 -8.07 -18.63
C GLU A 473 -6.11 -6.88 -19.00
N THR A 474 -5.22 -7.08 -19.95
CA THR A 474 -4.34 -6.03 -20.47
C THR A 474 -4.06 -6.25 -21.94
N LEU A 475 -3.93 -5.15 -22.68
CA LEU A 475 -3.51 -5.15 -24.10
C LEU A 475 -1.99 -4.95 -24.25
N HIS A 476 -1.27 -4.83 -23.15
CA HIS A 476 0.19 -4.77 -23.18
C HIS A 476 0.81 -6.12 -23.60
N ARG A 477 2.07 -6.05 -24.03
CA ARG A 477 2.86 -7.26 -24.34
C ARG A 477 2.84 -8.24 -23.17
N SER A 478 2.91 -9.52 -23.49
CA SER A 478 2.87 -10.63 -22.51
C SER A 478 3.97 -10.54 -21.45
N VAL A 479 5.09 -9.89 -21.75
CA VAL A 479 6.17 -9.63 -20.77
C VAL A 479 5.73 -8.74 -19.61
N TYR A 480 4.66 -7.96 -19.78
CA TYR A 480 4.10 -7.08 -18.74
C TYR A 480 2.87 -7.66 -18.03
N VAL A 481 2.44 -8.87 -18.41
CA VAL A 481 1.29 -9.53 -17.76
C VAL A 481 1.69 -10.03 -16.38
N MET A 482 0.83 -9.79 -15.39
CA MET A 482 1.03 -10.29 -14.03
C MET A 482 1.14 -11.81 -14.01
N ARG A 483 2.22 -12.31 -13.41
CA ARG A 483 2.46 -13.76 -13.21
C ARG A 483 2.36 -14.09 -11.72
N LYS A 484 1.23 -14.68 -11.34
CA LYS A 484 0.99 -15.11 -9.95
C LYS A 484 1.61 -16.49 -9.71
N ARG A 485 2.29 -16.65 -8.55
CA ARG A 485 2.89 -17.94 -8.17
C ARG A 485 1.86 -18.99 -7.79
N ASN A 486 0.78 -18.57 -7.16
CA ASN A 486 -0.27 -19.47 -6.67
C ASN A 486 -1.26 -19.94 -7.75
N ARG A 487 -1.27 -19.28 -8.92
CA ARG A 487 -2.19 -19.62 -10.01
C ARG A 487 -1.69 -19.06 -11.35
N SER A 488 -1.44 -19.93 -12.31
CA SER A 488 -1.23 -19.51 -13.71
C SER A 488 -2.55 -19.03 -14.32
N SER A 489 -2.49 -18.02 -15.20
CA SER A 489 -3.66 -17.63 -15.97
C SER A 489 -4.08 -18.76 -16.92
N ARG A 490 -5.38 -18.80 -17.25
CA ARG A 490 -5.95 -19.87 -18.11
C ARG A 490 -5.23 -19.95 -19.47
N PHE A 491 -4.94 -18.82 -20.10
CA PHE A 491 -4.23 -18.76 -21.38
C PHE A 491 -2.83 -19.38 -21.29
N PHE A 492 -2.00 -18.90 -20.34
CA PHE A 492 -0.64 -19.39 -20.22
C PHE A 492 -0.57 -20.87 -19.77
N ALA A 493 -1.51 -21.31 -18.94
CA ALA A 493 -1.59 -22.73 -18.58
C ALA A 493 -1.95 -23.62 -19.78
N LEU A 494 -2.87 -23.14 -20.64
CA LEU A 494 -3.33 -23.89 -21.83
C LEU A 494 -2.27 -24.01 -22.93
N PHE A 495 -1.45 -22.96 -23.10
CA PHE A 495 -0.42 -22.90 -24.15
C PHE A 495 1.00 -23.11 -23.60
N ASN A 496 1.15 -23.86 -22.53
CA ASN A 496 2.44 -24.26 -21.94
C ASN A 496 3.34 -23.07 -21.55
N GLY A 497 2.74 -22.01 -20.99
CA GLY A 497 3.49 -20.92 -20.36
C GLY A 497 4.34 -21.46 -19.20
N ALA A 498 5.52 -20.85 -18.97
CA ALA A 498 6.41 -21.30 -17.90
C ALA A 498 5.73 -21.28 -16.52
N ASP A 499 6.01 -22.28 -15.70
CA ASP A 499 5.63 -22.28 -14.30
C ASP A 499 6.38 -21.16 -13.55
N PRO A 500 5.70 -20.20 -12.91
CA PRO A 500 6.34 -19.14 -12.17
C PRO A 500 7.06 -19.61 -10.88
N ASN A 501 6.86 -20.86 -10.46
CA ASN A 501 7.47 -21.45 -9.27
C ASN A 501 8.71 -22.30 -9.55
N ALA A 502 8.96 -22.65 -10.82
CA ALA A 502 10.03 -23.55 -11.19
C ALA A 502 10.97 -22.92 -12.23
N SER A 503 12.23 -23.35 -12.20
CA SER A 503 13.18 -23.05 -13.28
C SER A 503 12.86 -23.93 -14.49
N THR A 504 12.45 -23.31 -15.60
CA THR A 504 12.10 -24.02 -16.84
C THR A 504 13.33 -24.16 -17.71
N ALA A 505 13.79 -25.37 -17.91
CA ALA A 505 14.93 -25.69 -18.76
C ALA A 505 14.59 -25.49 -20.24
N VAL A 506 13.54 -26.16 -20.69
CA VAL A 506 13.00 -26.12 -22.06
C VAL A 506 11.49 -25.95 -21.96
N ARG A 507 10.89 -25.16 -22.84
CA ARG A 507 9.44 -25.02 -22.91
C ARG A 507 8.81 -26.31 -23.41
N GLU A 508 7.81 -26.77 -22.74
CA GLU A 508 6.98 -27.86 -23.22
C GLU A 508 6.22 -27.42 -24.48
N VAL A 509 6.10 -28.32 -25.42
CA VAL A 509 5.29 -28.14 -26.63
C VAL A 509 4.23 -29.23 -26.64
N SER A 510 2.98 -28.85 -26.61
CA SER A 510 1.87 -29.79 -26.70
C SER A 510 0.79 -29.29 -27.68
N THR A 511 0.12 -30.23 -28.31
CA THR A 511 -1.08 -29.98 -29.09
C THR A 511 -2.19 -30.81 -28.50
N VAL A 512 -3.12 -30.12 -27.84
CA VAL A 512 -4.24 -30.78 -27.12
C VAL A 512 -5.59 -30.25 -27.60
N PRO A 513 -6.66 -31.05 -27.58
CA PRO A 513 -7.98 -30.64 -28.05
C PRO A 513 -8.52 -29.39 -27.39
N THR A 514 -8.15 -29.14 -26.14
CA THR A 514 -8.57 -27.93 -25.39
C THR A 514 -8.01 -26.63 -25.99
N GLN A 515 -6.88 -26.67 -26.69
CA GLN A 515 -6.37 -25.50 -27.43
C GLN A 515 -7.25 -25.18 -28.65
N ALA A 516 -7.74 -26.21 -29.35
CA ALA A 516 -8.71 -26.01 -30.45
C ALA A 516 -10.04 -25.44 -29.90
N LEU A 517 -10.52 -25.96 -28.77
CA LEU A 517 -11.72 -25.43 -28.11
C LEU A 517 -11.54 -23.99 -27.66
N TYR A 518 -10.34 -23.56 -27.30
CA TYR A 518 -10.04 -22.18 -26.99
C TYR A 518 -10.30 -21.28 -28.21
N PHE A 519 -9.73 -21.62 -29.37
CA PHE A 519 -9.96 -20.84 -30.61
C PHE A 519 -11.42 -20.83 -31.06
N MET A 520 -12.20 -21.84 -30.68
CA MET A 520 -13.63 -21.89 -30.99
C MET A 520 -14.50 -21.03 -30.06
N ASN A 521 -14.10 -20.84 -28.80
CA ASN A 521 -15.02 -20.35 -27.76
C ASN A 521 -14.50 -19.16 -26.94
N ASP A 522 -13.20 -18.83 -26.98
CA ASP A 522 -12.66 -17.82 -26.06
C ASP A 522 -12.96 -16.39 -26.54
N PRO A 523 -13.54 -15.53 -25.68
CA PRO A 523 -13.91 -14.17 -26.05
C PRO A 523 -12.71 -13.30 -26.47
N PHE A 524 -11.53 -13.49 -25.88
CA PHE A 524 -10.32 -12.75 -26.25
C PHE A 524 -9.90 -13.07 -27.69
N PHE A 525 -9.90 -14.35 -28.07
CA PHE A 525 -9.59 -14.77 -29.44
C PHE A 525 -10.60 -14.23 -30.43
N HIS A 526 -11.89 -14.31 -30.11
CA HIS A 526 -12.96 -13.79 -30.97
C HIS A 526 -12.86 -12.29 -31.17
N ARG A 527 -12.56 -11.52 -30.10
CA ARG A 527 -12.31 -10.08 -30.21
C ARG A 527 -11.12 -9.77 -31.12
N CYS A 528 -10.01 -10.48 -30.94
CA CYS A 528 -8.85 -10.31 -31.83
C CYS A 528 -9.20 -10.58 -33.29
N ALA A 529 -9.95 -11.64 -33.57
CA ALA A 529 -10.40 -11.96 -34.92
C ALA A 529 -11.33 -10.90 -35.52
N GLU A 530 -12.27 -10.37 -34.72
CA GLU A 530 -13.14 -9.28 -35.14
C GLU A 530 -12.35 -8.02 -35.48
N LYS A 531 -11.41 -7.62 -34.62
CA LYS A 531 -10.56 -6.45 -34.85
C LYS A 531 -9.64 -6.64 -36.06
N PHE A 532 -9.13 -7.84 -36.27
CA PHE A 532 -8.36 -8.16 -37.47
C PHE A 532 -9.22 -8.07 -38.72
N ALA A 533 -10.44 -8.62 -38.71
CA ALA A 533 -11.40 -8.49 -39.82
C ALA A 533 -11.72 -7.03 -40.17
N GLU A 534 -11.89 -6.16 -39.17
CA GLU A 534 -12.07 -4.71 -39.40
C GLU A 534 -10.85 -4.08 -40.11
N ARG A 535 -9.62 -4.54 -39.82
CA ARG A 535 -8.39 -4.08 -40.48
C ARG A 535 -8.37 -4.54 -41.94
N VAL A 536 -8.67 -5.82 -42.16
CA VAL A 536 -8.70 -6.42 -43.50
C VAL A 536 -9.72 -5.70 -44.40
N LEU A 537 -10.93 -5.45 -43.92
CA LEU A 537 -11.97 -4.73 -44.64
C LEU A 537 -11.58 -3.30 -45.05
N ARG A 538 -10.70 -2.68 -44.28
CA ARG A 538 -10.16 -1.32 -44.56
C ARG A 538 -8.96 -1.34 -45.51
N ALA A 539 -8.28 -2.48 -45.66
CA ALA A 539 -7.01 -2.57 -46.39
C ALA A 539 -7.19 -2.68 -47.91
N GLY A 540 -8.36 -3.07 -48.38
CA GLY A 540 -8.65 -3.20 -49.82
C GLY A 540 -10.10 -3.08 -50.14
N ALA A 541 -10.43 -2.72 -51.41
CA ALA A 541 -11.81 -2.55 -51.89
C ALA A 541 -12.38 -3.89 -52.43
N ASP A 542 -11.55 -4.84 -52.75
CA ASP A 542 -11.92 -6.13 -53.30
C ASP A 542 -11.39 -7.29 -52.45
N PRO A 543 -12.06 -8.47 -52.51
CA PRO A 543 -11.69 -9.63 -51.70
C PRO A 543 -10.24 -10.15 -51.94
N GLY A 544 -9.70 -9.99 -53.13
CA GLY A 544 -8.33 -10.45 -53.44
C GLY A 544 -7.27 -9.61 -52.74
N SER A 545 -7.39 -8.28 -52.80
CA SER A 545 -6.52 -7.33 -52.09
C SER A 545 -6.64 -7.49 -50.55
N GLN A 546 -7.86 -7.74 -50.07
CA GLN A 546 -8.10 -8.01 -48.64
C GLN A 546 -7.42 -9.29 -48.17
N LEU A 547 -7.49 -10.37 -48.97
CA LEU A 547 -6.89 -11.65 -48.65
C LEU A 547 -5.34 -11.58 -48.72
N ASP A 548 -4.80 -10.88 -49.74
CA ASP A 548 -3.34 -10.66 -49.83
C ASP A 548 -2.82 -9.85 -48.63
N PHE A 549 -3.55 -8.82 -48.21
CA PHE A 549 -3.24 -8.09 -46.95
C PHE A 549 -3.22 -9.03 -45.74
N ALA A 550 -4.24 -9.86 -45.59
CA ALA A 550 -4.33 -10.80 -44.47
C ALA A 550 -3.15 -11.78 -44.44
N CYS A 551 -2.78 -12.35 -45.59
CA CYS A 551 -1.65 -13.28 -45.70
C CYS A 551 -0.31 -12.59 -45.42
N ARG A 552 -0.10 -11.36 -45.90
CA ARG A 552 1.12 -10.60 -45.62
C ARG A 552 1.25 -10.22 -44.13
N GLU A 553 0.15 -9.83 -43.49
CA GLU A 553 0.15 -9.47 -42.07
C GLU A 553 0.40 -10.67 -41.16
N LEU A 554 -0.21 -11.82 -41.46
CA LEU A 554 -0.14 -13.01 -40.61
C LEU A 554 1.01 -13.94 -40.94
N PHE A 555 1.34 -14.11 -42.22
CA PHE A 555 2.27 -15.14 -42.71
C PHE A 555 3.50 -14.55 -43.39
N ALA A 556 3.62 -13.21 -43.45
CA ALA A 556 4.73 -12.49 -44.11
C ALA A 556 4.96 -12.88 -45.57
N ARG A 557 3.96 -13.38 -46.29
CA ARG A 557 4.01 -13.79 -47.68
C ARG A 557 2.75 -13.34 -48.44
N PRO A 558 2.83 -13.27 -49.79
CA PRO A 558 1.62 -13.05 -50.60
C PRO A 558 0.63 -14.21 -50.49
N VAL A 559 -0.61 -13.93 -50.85
CA VAL A 559 -1.67 -14.94 -50.97
C VAL A 559 -1.30 -15.93 -52.10
N ARG A 560 -1.64 -17.22 -51.93
CA ARG A 560 -1.51 -18.27 -52.93
C ARG A 560 -2.82 -18.45 -53.71
N ASP A 561 -2.72 -18.92 -54.94
CA ASP A 561 -3.93 -19.14 -55.81
C ASP A 561 -4.94 -20.10 -55.16
N GLU A 562 -4.44 -21.15 -54.49
CA GLU A 562 -5.30 -22.12 -53.80
C GLU A 562 -6.08 -21.47 -52.62
N GLU A 563 -5.50 -20.52 -51.93
CA GLU A 563 -6.12 -19.79 -50.83
C GLU A 563 -7.23 -18.84 -51.34
N VAL A 564 -7.05 -18.28 -52.54
CA VAL A 564 -8.06 -17.47 -53.20
C VAL A 564 -9.27 -18.34 -53.57
N VAL A 565 -9.05 -19.56 -54.05
CA VAL A 565 -10.11 -20.52 -54.36
C VAL A 565 -10.83 -20.92 -53.07
N ALA A 566 -10.10 -21.35 -52.05
CA ALA A 566 -10.67 -21.76 -50.77
C ALA A 566 -11.48 -20.64 -50.11
N PHE A 567 -10.99 -19.39 -50.18
CA PHE A 567 -11.74 -18.25 -49.68
C PHE A 567 -13.07 -18.01 -50.41
N ARG A 568 -13.05 -18.16 -51.73
CA ARG A 568 -14.30 -18.02 -52.56
C ARG A 568 -15.35 -19.05 -52.17
N GLU A 569 -14.95 -20.31 -52.07
CA GLU A 569 -15.83 -21.39 -51.64
C GLU A 569 -16.40 -21.18 -50.26
N PHE A 570 -15.55 -20.79 -49.31
CA PHE A 570 -15.96 -20.45 -47.95
C PHE A 570 -16.93 -19.27 -47.93
N ALA A 571 -16.64 -18.23 -48.73
CA ALA A 571 -17.47 -17.03 -48.80
C ALA A 571 -18.86 -17.33 -49.41
N GLU A 572 -18.93 -18.20 -50.44
CA GLU A 572 -20.18 -18.61 -51.06
C GLU A 572 -21.11 -19.34 -50.08
N VAL A 573 -20.56 -20.32 -49.35
CA VAL A 573 -21.30 -21.04 -48.31
C VAL A 573 -21.81 -20.10 -47.23
N LEU A 574 -20.96 -19.22 -46.73
CA LEU A 574 -21.34 -18.35 -45.61
C LEU A 574 -22.34 -17.28 -46.03
N ARG A 575 -22.17 -16.66 -47.21
CA ARG A 575 -23.14 -15.69 -47.76
C ARG A 575 -24.52 -16.27 -47.95
N SER A 576 -24.63 -17.56 -48.28
CA SER A 576 -25.94 -18.24 -48.40
C SER A 576 -26.64 -18.43 -47.03
N THR A 577 -25.88 -18.38 -45.95
CA THR A 577 -26.36 -18.69 -44.59
C THR A 577 -26.69 -17.42 -43.78
N ILE A 578 -25.91 -16.34 -43.95
CA ILE A 578 -26.08 -15.09 -43.21
C ILE A 578 -27.20 -14.24 -43.78
N LYS A 579 -28.12 -13.81 -42.92
CA LYS A 579 -29.20 -12.87 -43.25
C LYS A 579 -28.78 -11.45 -42.84
N GLY A 580 -28.91 -10.49 -43.77
CA GLY A 580 -28.59 -9.08 -43.50
C GLY A 580 -28.34 -8.29 -44.78
N ASP A 581 -28.02 -7.02 -44.64
CA ASP A 581 -27.52 -6.25 -45.77
C ASP A 581 -26.09 -6.67 -46.16
N GLN A 582 -25.67 -6.28 -47.35
CA GLN A 582 -24.36 -6.70 -47.89
C GLN A 582 -23.18 -6.35 -46.96
N LYS A 583 -23.26 -5.22 -46.25
CA LYS A 583 -22.22 -4.79 -45.34
C LYS A 583 -22.10 -5.70 -44.12
N VAL A 584 -23.22 -6.08 -43.54
CA VAL A 584 -23.30 -7.02 -42.42
C VAL A 584 -22.78 -8.39 -42.85
N VAL A 585 -23.19 -8.87 -44.01
CA VAL A 585 -22.75 -10.17 -44.55
C VAL A 585 -21.24 -10.19 -44.75
N GLU A 586 -20.64 -9.15 -45.33
CA GLU A 586 -19.16 -9.08 -45.51
C GLU A 586 -18.43 -8.95 -44.18
N GLN A 587 -18.96 -8.22 -43.20
CA GLN A 587 -18.35 -8.17 -41.87
C GLN A 587 -18.33 -9.53 -41.18
N GLU A 588 -19.44 -10.24 -41.20
CA GLU A 588 -19.53 -11.58 -40.57
C GLU A 588 -18.70 -12.62 -41.33
N LEU A 589 -18.61 -12.50 -42.63
CA LEU A 589 -17.72 -13.32 -43.46
C LEU A 589 -16.26 -13.16 -43.03
N TRP A 590 -15.77 -11.91 -42.95
CA TRP A 590 -14.40 -11.67 -42.57
C TRP A 590 -14.11 -11.99 -41.11
N LYS A 591 -15.07 -11.81 -40.20
CA LYS A 591 -14.94 -12.28 -38.81
C LYS A 591 -14.75 -13.81 -38.74
N ALA A 592 -15.55 -14.53 -39.50
CA ALA A 592 -15.46 -15.99 -39.57
C ALA A 592 -14.14 -16.45 -40.20
N TYR A 593 -13.72 -15.84 -41.31
CA TYR A 593 -12.48 -16.21 -41.99
C TYR A 593 -11.24 -15.79 -41.20
N ALA A 594 -11.27 -14.64 -40.50
CA ALA A 594 -10.22 -14.22 -39.58
C ALA A 594 -9.96 -15.26 -38.48
N ARG A 595 -11.01 -15.91 -37.95
CA ARG A 595 -10.86 -17.02 -36.99
C ARG A 595 -10.14 -18.22 -37.61
N VAL A 596 -10.43 -18.54 -38.87
CA VAL A 596 -9.74 -19.61 -39.59
C VAL A 596 -8.25 -19.28 -39.75
N LEU A 597 -7.93 -18.08 -40.20
CA LEU A 597 -6.55 -17.65 -40.41
C LEU A 597 -5.75 -17.59 -39.09
N LEU A 598 -6.33 -16.95 -38.05
CA LEU A 598 -5.69 -16.80 -36.75
C LEU A 598 -5.57 -18.13 -35.97
N GLY A 599 -6.39 -19.12 -36.27
CA GLY A 599 -6.31 -20.46 -35.70
C GLY A 599 -5.53 -21.46 -36.55
N SER A 600 -4.95 -21.03 -37.67
CA SER A 600 -4.25 -21.91 -38.62
C SER A 600 -2.93 -22.43 -38.06
N ASN A 601 -2.52 -23.63 -38.49
CA ASN A 601 -1.23 -24.17 -38.12
C ASN A 601 -0.07 -23.30 -38.66
N GLU A 602 -0.26 -22.62 -39.79
CA GLU A 602 0.77 -21.74 -40.36
C GLU A 602 1.06 -20.57 -39.41
N LEU A 603 0.00 -19.94 -38.78
CA LEU A 603 0.21 -18.91 -37.79
C LEU A 603 0.85 -19.44 -36.50
N LEU A 604 0.47 -20.63 -36.06
CA LEU A 604 0.93 -21.21 -34.80
C LEU A 604 2.41 -21.63 -34.81
N HIS A 605 3.06 -21.66 -35.98
CA HIS A 605 4.47 -22.05 -36.14
C HIS A 605 5.27 -20.90 -36.77
N ILE A 606 6.54 -20.83 -36.40
CA ILE A 606 7.55 -19.95 -36.98
C ILE A 606 8.43 -20.82 -37.84
N ASP A 607 8.53 -20.48 -39.12
CA ASP A 607 9.38 -21.17 -40.10
C ASP A 607 10.71 -20.48 -40.26
#